data_026e1c24ff3df6069522f8a04f80562f
#
_entry.id   026e1c24ff3df6069522f8a04f80562f
#
_cell.length_a   1.000
_cell.length_b   1.000
_cell.length_c   1.000
_cell.angle_alpha   90.00
_cell.angle_beta   90.00
_cell.angle_gamma   90.00
#
_symmetry.space_group_name_H-M   'P 1'
#
loop_
_entity.id
_entity.type
_entity.pdbx_description
1 polymer ?
#
loop_
_entity_poly.entity_id
_entity_poly.type
_entity_poly.pdbx_seq_one_letter_code
_entity_poly.pdbx_strand_id
1 'polypeptide(L)'
;MSKKILIYTEGKSDRNFLGWYLNFLKYKDYFDIFDIEGKDKLISDEFLEKIDKILNNKHQTYKQVCIIFDADKKESQESDAGFDNKLKHICERFKEKGINFPREQIFLFPNNQDDGDLEDLLLEIAKHDKLIKCFEKYLKCIECKCIGIKEHCKPIKKIGKNMLYAYLEAFGLEKFFQYTWDTEKKNNKKKLIIDDKDGDEIEIKDQYKKDYKKLTEVIDFDSKSLVPLKNFLERSVENNQK
;
A
#
# COMPACT_ATOMS: atom_id res chain seq x y z
N MET A 1 -19.91 -16.19 -12.13
CA MET A 1 -19.05 -15.50 -11.15
C MET A 1 -18.88 -14.07 -11.62
N SER A 2 -19.08 -13.08 -10.74
CA SER A 2 -18.78 -11.67 -11.08
C SER A 2 -17.28 -11.55 -11.39
N LYS A 3 -16.94 -10.77 -12.41
CA LYS A 3 -15.53 -10.48 -12.72
C LYS A 3 -14.94 -9.71 -11.54
N LYS A 4 -13.67 -9.96 -11.24
CA LYS A 4 -12.96 -9.26 -10.17
C LYS A 4 -12.45 -7.89 -10.59
N ILE A 5 -12.06 -7.10 -9.61
CA ILE A 5 -11.35 -5.84 -9.75
C ILE A 5 -9.89 -6.11 -9.51
N LEU A 6 -9.03 -5.65 -10.41
CA LEU A 6 -7.59 -5.75 -10.28
C LEU A 6 -7.04 -4.48 -9.65
N ILE A 7 -6.24 -4.60 -8.58
CA ILE A 7 -5.49 -3.49 -8.00
C ILE A 7 -4.01 -3.70 -8.27
N TYR A 8 -3.35 -2.67 -8.76
CA TYR A 8 -1.90 -2.56 -8.77
C TYR A 8 -1.42 -1.59 -7.69
N THR A 9 -0.41 -2.03 -6.92
CA THR A 9 0.27 -1.23 -5.89
C THR A 9 1.73 -1.03 -6.28
N GLU A 10 2.39 -0.04 -5.66
CA GLU A 10 3.80 0.23 -5.91
C GLU A 10 4.68 -0.89 -5.36
N GLY A 11 4.42 -1.31 -4.11
CA GLY A 11 5.25 -2.26 -3.40
C GLY A 11 4.48 -3.33 -2.61
N LYS A 12 5.23 -4.27 -2.06
CA LYS A 12 4.70 -5.37 -1.24
C LYS A 12 3.99 -4.88 0.02
N SER A 13 4.49 -3.81 0.65
CA SER A 13 3.88 -3.24 1.86
C SER A 13 2.46 -2.78 1.60
N ASP A 14 2.24 -2.05 0.50
CA ASP A 14 0.94 -1.52 0.11
C ASP A 14 -0.02 -2.66 -0.22
N ARG A 15 0.46 -3.64 -1.00
CA ARG A 15 -0.30 -4.85 -1.32
C ARG A 15 -0.75 -5.58 -0.06
N ASN A 16 0.14 -5.76 0.90
CA ASN A 16 -0.15 -6.47 2.14
C ASN A 16 -1.13 -5.68 3.01
N PHE A 17 -0.93 -4.39 3.17
CA PHE A 17 -1.86 -3.52 3.88
C PHE A 17 -3.26 -3.59 3.25
N LEU A 18 -3.37 -3.43 1.94
CA LEU A 18 -4.65 -3.51 1.24
C LEU A 18 -5.31 -4.88 1.41
N GLY A 19 -4.55 -5.96 1.36
CA GLY A 19 -5.07 -7.31 1.63
C GLY A 19 -5.70 -7.41 3.03
N TRP A 20 -5.05 -6.85 4.04
CA TRP A 20 -5.56 -6.80 5.41
C TRP A 20 -6.80 -5.91 5.51
N TYR A 21 -6.76 -4.73 4.91
CA TYR A 21 -7.87 -3.78 4.96
C TYR A 21 -9.11 -4.31 4.21
N LEU A 22 -8.93 -4.91 3.03
CA LEU A 22 -10.03 -5.57 2.31
C LEU A 22 -10.62 -6.75 3.09
N ASN A 23 -9.79 -7.48 3.84
CA ASN A 23 -10.30 -8.54 4.72
C ASN A 23 -11.12 -7.96 5.88
N PHE A 24 -10.69 -6.83 6.45
CA PHE A 24 -11.43 -6.09 7.47
C PHE A 24 -12.80 -5.62 6.94
N LEU A 25 -12.82 -5.02 5.75
CA LEU A 25 -14.03 -4.57 5.06
C LEU A 25 -14.91 -5.71 4.53
N LYS A 26 -14.45 -6.96 4.57
CA LYS A 26 -15.10 -8.14 3.96
C LYS A 26 -15.23 -8.07 2.44
N TYR A 27 -14.37 -7.32 1.78
CA TYR A 27 -14.35 -7.11 0.32
C TYR A 27 -13.26 -7.92 -0.41
N LYS A 28 -12.45 -8.71 0.30
CA LYS A 28 -11.31 -9.44 -0.28
C LYS A 28 -11.65 -10.29 -1.52
N ASP A 29 -12.88 -10.79 -1.62
CA ASP A 29 -13.29 -11.68 -2.71
C ASP A 29 -13.59 -10.94 -4.01
N TYR A 30 -13.75 -9.63 -3.96
CA TYR A 30 -13.97 -8.77 -5.13
C TYR A 30 -12.68 -8.34 -5.80
N PHE A 31 -11.53 -8.47 -5.12
CA PHE A 31 -10.27 -7.89 -5.57
C PHE A 31 -9.17 -8.94 -5.70
N ASP A 32 -8.33 -8.75 -6.71
CA ASP A 32 -6.99 -9.32 -6.78
C ASP A 32 -5.99 -8.18 -6.72
N ILE A 33 -4.91 -8.31 -5.93
CA ILE A 33 -3.94 -7.26 -5.69
C ILE A 33 -2.56 -7.75 -6.12
N PHE A 34 -1.86 -6.95 -6.95
CA PHE A 34 -0.49 -7.20 -7.38
C PHE A 34 0.37 -5.99 -7.12
N ASP A 35 1.60 -6.19 -6.70
CA ASP A 35 2.63 -5.15 -6.69
C ASP A 35 3.43 -5.17 -7.98
N ILE A 36 3.91 -4.01 -8.39
CA ILE A 36 4.71 -3.85 -9.61
C ILE A 36 6.22 -3.95 -9.36
N GLU A 37 6.63 -4.28 -8.14
CA GLU A 37 8.01 -4.50 -7.72
C GLU A 37 8.96 -3.32 -8.00
N GLY A 38 8.54 -2.12 -7.66
CA GLY A 38 9.39 -0.92 -7.59
C GLY A 38 8.99 0.22 -8.49
N LYS A 39 9.42 1.41 -8.07
CA LYS A 39 9.05 2.71 -8.65
C LYS A 39 9.42 2.83 -10.14
N ASP A 40 10.57 2.30 -10.56
CA ASP A 40 11.03 2.38 -11.95
C ASP A 40 10.12 1.65 -12.94
N LYS A 41 9.29 0.72 -12.43
CA LYS A 41 8.33 -0.02 -13.24
C LYS A 41 6.95 0.64 -13.30
N LEU A 42 6.72 1.63 -12.45
CA LEU A 42 5.42 2.18 -12.11
C LEU A 42 4.64 2.74 -13.31
N ILE A 43 5.30 3.22 -14.29
CA ILE A 43 4.73 3.77 -15.52
C ILE A 43 5.62 3.43 -16.71
N SER A 44 6.33 2.30 -16.57
CA SER A 44 7.10 1.76 -17.67
C SER A 44 6.18 1.39 -18.84
N ASP A 45 6.72 1.43 -20.03
CA ASP A 45 5.97 1.05 -21.22
C ASP A 45 5.41 -0.36 -21.11
N GLU A 46 6.18 -1.29 -20.53
CA GLU A 46 5.75 -2.67 -20.29
C GLU A 46 4.53 -2.77 -19.37
N PHE A 47 4.51 -1.97 -18.30
CA PHE A 47 3.38 -1.93 -17.37
C PHE A 47 2.12 -1.36 -18.04
N LEU A 48 2.25 -0.25 -18.78
CA LEU A 48 1.15 0.38 -19.50
C LEU A 48 0.58 -0.57 -20.58
N GLU A 49 1.42 -1.27 -21.34
CA GLU A 49 0.98 -2.27 -22.30
C GLU A 49 0.27 -3.46 -21.64
N LYS A 50 0.72 -3.87 -20.44
CA LYS A 50 0.05 -4.92 -19.66
C LYS A 50 -1.36 -4.48 -19.24
N ILE A 51 -1.53 -3.24 -18.78
CA ILE A 51 -2.85 -2.69 -18.45
C ILE A 51 -3.72 -2.63 -19.69
N ASP A 52 -3.21 -2.11 -20.80
CA ASP A 52 -3.95 -2.01 -22.05
C ASP A 52 -4.46 -3.38 -22.53
N LYS A 53 -3.61 -4.40 -22.50
CA LYS A 53 -3.99 -5.80 -22.81
C LYS A 53 -5.10 -6.32 -21.90
N ILE A 54 -5.08 -5.96 -20.61
CA ILE A 54 -6.13 -6.38 -19.66
C ILE A 54 -7.45 -5.68 -19.97
N LEU A 55 -7.43 -4.37 -20.24
CA LEU A 55 -8.62 -3.58 -20.52
C LEU A 55 -9.27 -3.95 -21.86
N ASN A 56 -8.46 -4.24 -22.89
CA ASN A 56 -8.92 -4.53 -24.24
C ASN A 56 -9.12 -6.03 -24.54
N ASN A 57 -8.91 -6.93 -23.57
CA ASN A 57 -9.07 -8.36 -23.78
C ASN A 57 -10.56 -8.72 -23.90
N LYS A 58 -10.96 -9.33 -25.02
CA LYS A 58 -12.33 -9.83 -25.25
C LYS A 58 -12.80 -10.85 -24.20
N HIS A 59 -11.88 -11.58 -23.59
CA HIS A 59 -12.13 -12.53 -22.50
C HIS A 59 -11.73 -11.93 -21.13
N GLN A 60 -12.14 -10.70 -20.86
CA GLN A 60 -11.78 -9.97 -19.64
C GLN A 60 -11.90 -10.82 -18.38
N THR A 61 -10.78 -11.09 -17.74
CA THR A 61 -10.74 -11.71 -16.40
C THR A 61 -11.16 -10.70 -15.34
N TYR A 62 -10.81 -9.43 -15.56
CA TYR A 62 -11.13 -8.32 -14.66
C TYR A 62 -12.10 -7.36 -15.35
N LYS A 63 -13.03 -6.81 -14.57
CA LYS A 63 -13.98 -5.79 -15.05
C LYS A 63 -13.37 -4.39 -14.97
N GLN A 64 -12.46 -4.18 -14.04
CA GLN A 64 -11.85 -2.90 -13.74
C GLN A 64 -10.40 -3.10 -13.27
N VAL A 65 -9.54 -2.14 -13.60
CA VAL A 65 -8.19 -2.02 -13.08
C VAL A 65 -8.12 -0.76 -12.23
N CYS A 66 -7.59 -0.86 -11.02
CA CYS A 66 -7.32 0.27 -10.13
C CYS A 66 -5.82 0.38 -9.87
N ILE A 67 -5.34 1.60 -9.68
CA ILE A 67 -3.97 1.92 -9.29
C ILE A 67 -4.01 2.56 -7.91
N ILE A 68 -3.24 2.02 -6.96
CA ILE A 68 -3.10 2.57 -5.61
C ILE A 68 -1.60 2.70 -5.31
N PHE A 69 -1.08 3.93 -5.31
CA PHE A 69 0.34 4.26 -5.16
C PHE A 69 0.56 5.30 -4.07
N ASP A 70 1.82 5.59 -3.74
CA ASP A 70 2.18 6.70 -2.88
C ASP A 70 2.19 8.02 -3.66
N ALA A 71 1.71 9.11 -3.05
CA ALA A 71 1.88 10.44 -3.60
C ALA A 71 3.32 10.94 -3.44
N ASP A 72 4.04 10.40 -2.46
CA ASP A 72 5.32 10.89 -1.97
C ASP A 72 5.28 12.32 -1.42
N LYS A 73 6.32 12.72 -0.68
CA LYS A 73 6.46 14.10 -0.17
C LYS A 73 7.23 14.94 -1.19
N LYS A 74 6.82 16.18 -1.39
CA LYS A 74 7.50 17.13 -2.33
C LYS A 74 8.98 17.33 -2.04
N GLU A 75 9.40 17.15 -0.79
CA GLU A 75 10.81 17.19 -0.40
C GLU A 75 11.61 15.97 -0.86
N SER A 76 10.96 14.93 -1.38
CA SER A 76 11.66 13.82 -2.01
C SER A 76 12.35 14.31 -3.28
N GLN A 77 13.51 13.74 -3.60
CA GLN A 77 14.28 14.11 -4.79
C GLN A 77 13.67 13.62 -6.11
N GLU A 78 12.45 13.08 -6.06
CA GLU A 78 11.75 12.53 -7.22
C GLU A 78 11.02 13.66 -7.98
N SER A 79 11.13 13.66 -9.29
CA SER A 79 10.56 14.72 -10.14
C SER A 79 9.03 14.75 -10.16
N ASP A 80 8.38 13.64 -9.79
CA ASP A 80 6.93 13.47 -9.76
C ASP A 80 6.35 13.42 -8.34
N ALA A 81 7.17 13.74 -7.31
CA ALA A 81 6.72 13.73 -5.92
C ALA A 81 5.67 14.80 -5.62
N GLY A 82 4.74 14.42 -4.76
CA GLY A 82 3.56 15.20 -4.39
C GLY A 82 2.33 14.79 -5.15
N PHE A 83 1.17 14.87 -4.48
CA PHE A 83 -0.10 14.38 -4.98
C PHE A 83 -0.42 14.85 -6.41
N ASP A 84 -0.40 16.16 -6.65
CA ASP A 84 -0.74 16.71 -7.96
C ASP A 84 0.24 16.28 -9.05
N ASN A 85 1.53 16.28 -8.74
CA ASN A 85 2.58 15.90 -9.67
C ASN A 85 2.49 14.42 -10.04
N LYS A 86 2.35 13.55 -9.03
CA LYS A 86 2.23 12.10 -9.22
C LYS A 86 1.00 11.76 -10.06
N LEU A 87 -0.14 12.35 -9.70
CA LEU A 87 -1.38 12.15 -10.43
C LEU A 87 -1.28 12.58 -11.88
N LYS A 88 -0.76 13.82 -12.10
CA LYS A 88 -0.53 14.35 -13.44
C LYS A 88 0.37 13.44 -14.25
N HIS A 89 1.50 13.02 -13.67
CA HIS A 89 2.45 12.14 -14.32
C HIS A 89 1.82 10.81 -14.75
N ILE A 90 1.08 10.14 -13.86
CA ILE A 90 0.36 8.89 -14.20
C ILE A 90 -0.60 9.12 -15.36
N CYS A 91 -1.44 10.15 -15.29
CA CYS A 91 -2.42 10.45 -16.34
C CYS A 91 -1.75 10.77 -17.68
N GLU A 92 -0.67 11.54 -17.69
CA GLU A 92 0.09 11.88 -18.90
C GLU A 92 0.69 10.64 -19.55
N ARG A 93 1.27 9.74 -18.77
CA ARG A 93 1.86 8.50 -19.28
C ARG A 93 0.82 7.59 -19.95
N PHE A 94 -0.35 7.43 -19.35
CA PHE A 94 -1.46 6.71 -20.01
C PHE A 94 -1.88 7.37 -21.32
N LYS A 95 -2.02 8.70 -21.31
CA LYS A 95 -2.39 9.47 -22.50
C LYS A 95 -1.37 9.36 -23.62
N GLU A 96 -0.07 9.42 -23.32
CA GLU A 96 1.03 9.24 -24.29
C GLU A 96 0.95 7.90 -25.00
N LYS A 97 0.48 6.86 -24.32
CA LYS A 97 0.26 5.52 -24.91
C LYS A 97 -1.11 5.36 -25.59
N GLY A 98 -1.94 6.40 -25.61
CA GLY A 98 -3.27 6.32 -26.17
C GLY A 98 -4.26 5.50 -25.33
N ILE A 99 -3.93 5.22 -24.06
CA ILE A 99 -4.76 4.44 -23.14
C ILE A 99 -5.71 5.39 -22.40
N ASN A 100 -7.01 5.22 -22.57
CA ASN A 100 -7.99 5.98 -21.82
C ASN A 100 -8.20 5.36 -20.43
N PHE A 101 -7.38 5.78 -19.45
CA PHE A 101 -7.47 5.30 -18.07
C PHE A 101 -8.22 6.31 -17.21
N PRO A 102 -9.37 5.94 -16.60
CA PRO A 102 -10.18 6.86 -15.81
C PRO A 102 -9.45 7.32 -14.54
N ARG A 103 -9.48 8.64 -14.28
CA ARG A 103 -8.90 9.25 -13.07
C ARG A 103 -9.48 8.62 -11.79
N GLU A 104 -10.74 8.23 -11.80
CA GLU A 104 -11.48 7.66 -10.68
C GLU A 104 -10.98 6.27 -10.28
N GLN A 105 -10.14 5.66 -11.12
CA GLN A 105 -9.48 4.37 -10.86
C GLN A 105 -8.06 4.52 -10.27
N ILE A 106 -7.65 5.77 -9.98
CA ILE A 106 -6.36 6.09 -9.36
C ILE A 106 -6.61 6.59 -7.94
N PHE A 107 -5.94 5.98 -6.97
CA PHE A 107 -5.87 6.43 -5.59
C PHE A 107 -4.40 6.63 -5.21
N LEU A 108 -4.09 7.74 -4.55
CA LEU A 108 -2.76 8.01 -4.03
C LEU A 108 -2.81 8.12 -2.50
N PHE A 109 -1.95 7.36 -1.83
CA PHE A 109 -1.77 7.51 -0.39
C PHE A 109 -1.21 8.89 -0.06
N PRO A 110 -1.56 9.45 1.13
CA PRO A 110 -2.30 8.80 2.22
C PRO A 110 -3.82 8.86 2.07
N ASN A 111 -4.40 9.83 1.36
CA ASN A 111 -5.84 10.09 1.36
C ASN A 111 -6.42 10.55 0.03
N ASN A 112 -5.67 10.39 -1.05
CA ASN A 112 -6.03 10.81 -2.41
C ASN A 112 -6.20 12.34 -2.60
N GLN A 113 -5.51 13.12 -1.77
CA GLN A 113 -5.53 14.58 -1.78
C GLN A 113 -4.19 15.19 -1.34
N ASP A 114 -3.58 14.66 -0.27
CA ASP A 114 -2.37 15.21 0.32
C ASP A 114 -1.12 14.47 -0.15
N ASP A 115 0.03 15.14 -0.02
CA ASP A 115 1.34 14.53 -0.23
C ASP A 115 1.65 13.54 0.89
N GLY A 116 2.33 12.43 0.60
CA GLY A 116 2.74 11.44 1.58
C GLY A 116 2.68 10.02 1.05
N ASP A 117 2.81 9.07 1.95
CA ASP A 117 2.89 7.64 1.66
C ASP A 117 1.97 6.81 2.56
N LEU A 118 1.95 5.49 2.37
CA LEU A 118 1.20 4.56 3.21
C LEU A 118 1.66 4.62 4.67
N GLU A 119 2.96 4.78 4.90
CA GLU A 119 3.52 4.84 6.26
C GLU A 119 3.00 6.05 7.04
N ASP A 120 2.80 7.19 6.37
CA ASP A 120 2.19 8.38 6.98
C ASP A 120 0.76 8.07 7.44
N LEU A 121 -0.05 7.43 6.60
CA LEU A 121 -1.41 7.01 6.97
C LEU A 121 -1.40 6.03 8.14
N LEU A 122 -0.52 5.03 8.13
CA LEU A 122 -0.46 4.01 9.18
C LEU A 122 -0.02 4.59 10.52
N LEU A 123 0.89 5.57 10.53
CA LEU A 123 1.26 6.30 11.74
C LEU A 123 0.12 7.18 12.28
N GLU A 124 -0.66 7.80 11.39
CA GLU A 124 -1.82 8.60 11.77
C GLU A 124 -2.91 7.77 12.44
N ILE A 125 -3.13 6.54 11.97
CA ILE A 125 -4.15 5.64 12.53
C ILE A 125 -3.62 4.68 13.60
N ALA A 126 -2.38 4.86 14.04
CA ALA A 126 -1.79 4.10 15.13
C ALA A 126 -2.44 4.47 16.46
N LYS A 127 -2.90 3.46 17.22
CA LYS A 127 -3.69 3.70 18.47
C LYS A 127 -2.88 4.18 19.66
N HIS A 128 -1.55 4.16 19.60
CA HIS A 128 -0.67 4.44 20.74
C HIS A 128 0.15 5.71 20.55
N ASP A 129 -0.51 6.84 20.44
CA ASP A 129 0.09 8.18 20.28
C ASP A 129 1.30 8.45 21.16
N LYS A 130 1.26 8.01 22.44
CA LYS A 130 2.37 8.25 23.38
C LYS A 130 3.65 7.56 22.90
N LEU A 131 3.53 6.35 22.35
CA LEU A 131 4.66 5.60 21.82
C LEU A 131 5.22 6.28 20.57
N ILE A 132 4.35 6.68 19.64
CA ILE A 132 4.74 7.45 18.45
C ILE A 132 5.50 8.72 18.84
N LYS A 133 4.98 9.50 19.80
CA LYS A 133 5.65 10.70 20.31
C LYS A 133 7.01 10.44 20.96
N CYS A 134 7.23 9.25 21.53
CA CYS A 134 8.55 8.87 22.03
C CYS A 134 9.55 8.67 20.87
N PHE A 135 9.14 8.02 19.79
CA PHE A 135 9.99 7.88 18.61
C PHE A 135 10.29 9.22 17.94
N GLU A 136 9.30 10.10 17.80
CA GLU A 136 9.50 11.46 17.28
C GLU A 136 10.53 12.25 18.10
N LYS A 137 10.43 12.21 19.42
CA LYS A 137 11.40 12.87 20.30
C LYS A 137 12.80 12.29 20.16
N TYR A 138 12.91 10.96 20.04
CA TYR A 138 14.19 10.28 19.81
C TYR A 138 14.83 10.74 18.50
N LEU A 139 14.07 10.75 17.41
CA LEU A 139 14.55 11.20 16.10
C LEU A 139 14.97 12.66 16.11
N LYS A 140 14.16 13.54 16.68
CA LYS A 140 14.51 14.98 16.88
C LYS A 140 15.80 15.14 17.70
N CYS A 141 15.99 14.32 18.74
CA CYS A 141 17.21 14.35 19.54
C CYS A 141 18.45 13.98 18.71
N ILE A 142 18.32 12.96 17.86
CA ILE A 142 19.42 12.57 16.95
C ILE A 142 19.73 13.68 15.96
N GLU A 143 18.72 14.25 15.31
CA GLU A 143 18.89 15.34 14.34
C GLU A 143 19.59 16.54 14.98
N CYS A 144 19.16 16.96 16.16
CA CYS A 144 19.79 18.07 16.88
C CYS A 144 21.26 17.80 17.25
N LYS A 145 21.58 16.56 17.64
CA LYS A 145 22.96 16.19 18.00
C LYS A 145 23.86 16.05 16.78
N CYS A 146 23.31 15.62 15.65
CA CYS A 146 24.04 15.52 14.40
C CYS A 146 24.45 16.89 13.82
N ILE A 147 23.78 17.99 14.19
CA ILE A 147 24.15 19.34 13.76
C ILE A 147 25.57 19.72 14.20
N GLY A 148 26.04 19.20 15.35
CA GLY A 148 27.41 19.41 15.86
C GLY A 148 28.49 18.51 15.25
N ILE A 149 28.11 17.48 14.49
CA ILE A 149 29.02 16.43 13.98
C ILE A 149 28.83 16.31 12.45
N LYS A 150 28.75 17.43 11.76
CA LYS A 150 28.36 17.54 10.32
C LYS A 150 29.19 16.65 9.36
N GLU A 151 30.44 16.36 9.69
CA GLU A 151 31.33 15.60 8.79
C GLU A 151 31.01 14.09 8.74
N HIS A 152 30.31 13.55 9.74
CA HIS A 152 30.05 12.11 9.88
C HIS A 152 28.57 11.75 10.02
N CYS A 153 27.68 12.70 10.25
CA CYS A 153 26.24 12.47 10.39
C CYS A 153 25.51 12.64 9.04
N LYS A 154 24.96 11.54 8.55
CA LYS A 154 24.01 11.62 7.43
C LYS A 154 22.59 11.79 7.97
N PRO A 155 21.73 12.59 7.34
CA PRO A 155 20.32 12.68 7.73
C PRO A 155 19.66 11.30 7.67
N ILE A 156 18.83 11.02 8.66
CA ILE A 156 18.04 9.78 8.68
C ILE A 156 17.05 9.85 7.52
N LYS A 157 17.21 8.95 6.56
CA LYS A 157 16.28 8.82 5.45
C LYS A 157 15.08 7.95 5.88
N LYS A 158 13.90 8.21 5.32
CA LYS A 158 12.67 7.41 5.53
C LYS A 158 12.25 7.34 7.00
N ILE A 159 12.19 8.48 7.66
CA ILE A 159 11.83 8.60 9.09
C ILE A 159 10.47 7.94 9.36
N GLY A 160 9.44 8.23 8.57
CA GLY A 160 8.09 7.65 8.72
C GLY A 160 8.12 6.12 8.70
N LYS A 161 8.79 5.54 7.72
CA LYS A 161 8.94 4.08 7.60
C LYS A 161 9.65 3.48 8.79
N ASN A 162 10.76 4.07 9.24
CA ASN A 162 11.50 3.58 10.40
C ASN A 162 10.68 3.68 11.69
N MET A 163 9.91 4.74 11.86
CA MET A 163 8.98 4.91 13.00
C MET A 163 7.89 3.84 12.99
N LEU A 164 7.28 3.59 11.84
CA LEU A 164 6.24 2.58 11.71
C LEU A 164 6.78 1.18 12.04
N TYR A 165 7.95 0.82 11.50
CA TYR A 165 8.55 -0.48 11.82
C TYR A 165 8.90 -0.62 13.30
N ALA A 166 9.49 0.41 13.93
CA ALA A 166 9.76 0.40 15.36
C ALA A 166 8.48 0.32 16.20
N TYR A 167 7.42 0.99 15.76
CA TYR A 167 6.11 0.90 16.39
C TYR A 167 5.55 -0.53 16.30
N LEU A 168 5.55 -1.14 15.13
CA LEU A 168 5.04 -2.50 14.93
C LEU A 168 5.90 -3.53 15.68
N GLU A 169 7.23 -3.36 15.71
CA GLU A 169 8.16 -4.22 16.44
C GLU A 169 7.87 -4.22 17.94
N ALA A 170 7.52 -3.07 18.52
CA ALA A 170 7.14 -2.96 19.94
C ALA A 170 5.94 -3.86 20.31
N PHE A 171 5.15 -4.27 19.34
CA PHE A 171 4.02 -5.19 19.50
C PHE A 171 4.27 -6.59 18.91
N GLY A 172 5.49 -6.87 18.46
CA GLY A 172 5.86 -8.14 17.82
C GLY A 172 5.13 -8.35 16.47
N LEU A 173 4.96 -7.27 15.72
CA LEU A 173 4.33 -7.22 14.40
C LEU A 173 5.32 -6.81 13.30
N GLU A 174 6.62 -6.92 13.55
CA GLU A 174 7.69 -6.56 12.62
C GLU A 174 7.62 -7.33 11.29
N LYS A 175 7.01 -8.52 11.31
CA LYS A 175 6.82 -9.34 10.11
C LYS A 175 5.53 -9.02 9.35
N PHE A 176 4.73 -8.06 9.83
CA PHE A 176 3.42 -7.76 9.23
C PHE A 176 3.49 -7.52 7.72
N PHE A 177 4.47 -6.78 7.24
CA PHE A 177 4.66 -6.50 5.80
C PHE A 177 5.34 -7.65 5.03
N GLN A 178 5.72 -8.73 5.71
CA GLN A 178 6.27 -9.93 5.07
C GLN A 178 5.17 -10.93 4.69
N TYR A 179 3.96 -10.81 5.27
CA TYR A 179 2.83 -11.64 4.91
C TYR A 179 2.33 -11.28 3.51
N THR A 180 2.25 -12.26 2.64
CA THR A 180 1.74 -12.07 1.28
C THR A 180 0.41 -12.79 1.09
N TRP A 181 -0.50 -12.17 0.35
CA TRP A 181 -1.71 -12.83 -0.15
C TRP A 181 -1.37 -13.55 -1.46
N ASP A 182 -1.46 -14.88 -1.49
CA ASP A 182 -1.32 -15.61 -2.75
C ASP A 182 -2.64 -15.56 -3.51
N THR A 183 -2.67 -14.72 -4.55
CA THR A 183 -3.79 -14.64 -5.48
C THR A 183 -3.60 -15.56 -6.70
N GLU A 184 -2.40 -16.11 -6.91
CA GLU A 184 -2.04 -16.83 -8.13
C GLU A 184 -2.27 -18.36 -8.06
N LYS A 185 -2.36 -18.97 -6.86
CA LYS A 185 -2.54 -20.43 -6.79
C LYS A 185 -3.93 -20.87 -7.21
N LYS A 186 -3.98 -21.53 -8.36
CA LYS A 186 -5.14 -22.17 -9.00
C LYS A 186 -5.93 -23.18 -8.14
N ASN A 187 -5.52 -23.47 -6.94
CA ASN A 187 -6.20 -24.36 -6.02
C ASN A 187 -7.01 -23.53 -5.03
N ASN A 188 -8.33 -23.68 -5.07
CA ASN A 188 -9.42 -23.08 -4.33
C ASN A 188 -9.27 -22.88 -2.80
N LYS A 189 -8.07 -22.83 -2.26
CA LYS A 189 -7.75 -22.47 -0.89
C LYS A 189 -6.90 -21.23 -0.92
N LYS A 190 -7.54 -20.06 -0.78
CA LYS A 190 -6.88 -18.77 -0.55
C LYS A 190 -6.00 -18.91 0.70
N LYS A 191 -4.72 -19.16 0.50
CA LYS A 191 -3.75 -19.28 1.58
C LYS A 191 -3.07 -17.93 1.72
N LEU A 192 -3.00 -17.43 2.92
CA LEU A 192 -2.04 -16.42 3.28
C LEU A 192 -0.67 -17.08 3.30
N ILE A 193 0.27 -16.57 2.54
CA ILE A 193 1.64 -17.08 2.52
C ILE A 193 2.51 -16.06 3.24
N ILE A 194 3.27 -16.54 4.21
CA ILE A 194 4.42 -15.81 4.75
C ILE A 194 5.55 -16.01 3.75
N ASP A 195 6.14 -14.92 3.29
CA ASP A 195 7.35 -14.95 2.45
C ASP A 195 8.55 -15.23 3.35
N ASP A 196 8.55 -16.42 3.97
CA ASP A 196 9.67 -16.90 4.77
C ASP A 196 10.48 -17.88 3.93
N LYS A 197 11.76 -17.62 3.81
CA LYS A 197 12.67 -18.44 2.99
C LYS A 197 12.78 -19.89 3.44
N ASP A 198 12.27 -20.20 4.66
CA ASP A 198 12.45 -21.51 5.32
C ASP A 198 11.12 -22.15 5.80
N GLY A 199 9.94 -21.71 5.32
CA GLY A 199 8.68 -21.94 6.00
C GLY A 199 7.87 -23.19 5.71
N ASP A 200 7.52 -23.91 6.74
CA ASP A 200 6.45 -24.93 6.74
C ASP A 200 5.06 -24.30 6.73
N GLU A 201 4.27 -24.61 5.71
CA GLU A 201 2.95 -24.00 5.40
C GLU A 201 1.85 -24.23 6.47
N ILE A 202 2.06 -25.05 7.48
CA ILE A 202 0.97 -25.57 8.36
C ILE A 202 0.73 -24.70 9.60
N GLU A 203 1.76 -24.07 10.16
CA GLU A 203 1.65 -23.22 11.36
C GLU A 203 1.13 -21.79 11.08
N ILE A 204 1.11 -21.40 9.83
CA ILE A 204 0.85 -20.03 9.35
C ILE A 204 -0.56 -19.54 9.69
N LYS A 205 -1.58 -20.41 9.63
CA LYS A 205 -2.98 -19.96 9.77
C LYS A 205 -3.34 -19.47 11.17
N ASP A 206 -2.80 -20.09 12.21
CA ASP A 206 -3.12 -19.70 13.58
C ASP A 206 -2.26 -18.51 14.02
N GLN A 207 -1.02 -18.42 13.57
CA GLN A 207 -0.18 -17.25 13.78
C GLN A 207 -0.78 -16.03 13.07
N TYR A 208 -1.23 -16.18 11.83
CA TYR A 208 -1.93 -15.14 11.08
C TYR A 208 -3.14 -14.57 11.83
N LYS A 209 -3.99 -15.42 12.39
CA LYS A 209 -5.15 -14.96 13.16
C LYS A 209 -4.74 -14.16 14.40
N LYS A 210 -3.68 -14.59 15.08
CA LYS A 210 -3.14 -13.90 16.25
C LYS A 210 -2.56 -12.54 15.86
N ASP A 211 -1.77 -12.49 14.79
CA ASP A 211 -1.13 -11.27 14.33
C ASP A 211 -2.16 -10.28 13.76
N TYR A 212 -3.16 -10.77 13.05
CA TYR A 212 -4.28 -9.94 12.60
C TYR A 212 -5.06 -9.35 13.79
N LYS A 213 -5.35 -10.16 14.81
CA LYS A 213 -6.01 -9.66 16.02
C LYS A 213 -5.16 -8.58 16.69
N LYS A 214 -3.87 -8.83 16.89
CA LYS A 214 -2.94 -7.82 17.44
C LYS A 214 -2.90 -6.57 16.58
N LEU A 215 -2.87 -6.70 15.25
CA LEU A 215 -2.85 -5.58 14.34
C LEU A 215 -4.08 -4.68 14.54
N THR A 216 -5.28 -5.25 14.66
CA THR A 216 -6.50 -4.49 14.92
C THR A 216 -6.53 -3.85 16.32
N GLU A 217 -5.69 -4.32 17.24
CA GLU A 217 -5.51 -3.69 18.56
C GLU A 217 -4.58 -2.47 18.51
N VAL A 218 -3.64 -2.41 17.55
CA VAL A 218 -2.63 -1.34 17.45
C VAL A 218 -2.88 -0.36 16.30
N ILE A 219 -3.59 -0.78 15.26
CA ILE A 219 -3.99 0.05 14.11
C ILE A 219 -5.51 0.23 14.12
N ASP A 220 -5.97 1.45 13.97
CA ASP A 220 -7.39 1.79 13.93
C ASP A 220 -7.95 1.71 12.50
N PHE A 221 -8.44 0.55 12.11
CA PHE A 221 -9.06 0.34 10.80
C PHE A 221 -10.44 1.01 10.63
N ASP A 222 -11.04 1.52 11.72
CA ASP A 222 -12.26 2.31 11.69
C ASP A 222 -12.00 3.82 11.66
N SER A 223 -10.72 4.23 11.61
CA SER A 223 -10.32 5.63 11.59
C SER A 223 -10.95 6.40 10.43
N LYS A 224 -11.31 7.66 10.71
CA LYS A 224 -11.79 8.60 9.67
C LYS A 224 -10.77 8.84 8.58
N SER A 225 -9.49 8.73 8.86
CA SER A 225 -8.40 8.88 7.89
C SER A 225 -8.43 7.80 6.80
N LEU A 226 -9.07 6.65 7.06
CA LEU A 226 -9.29 5.60 6.07
C LEU A 226 -10.55 5.78 5.22
N VAL A 227 -11.42 6.76 5.52
CA VAL A 227 -12.67 7.00 4.78
C VAL A 227 -12.43 7.24 3.28
N PRO A 228 -11.41 8.04 2.85
CA PRO A 228 -11.15 8.23 1.43
C PRO A 228 -10.84 6.91 0.70
N LEU A 229 -9.99 6.07 1.28
CA LEU A 229 -9.66 4.76 0.73
C LEU A 229 -10.87 3.81 0.73
N LYS A 230 -11.62 3.78 1.83
CA LYS A 230 -12.86 3.00 1.92
C LYS A 230 -13.85 3.37 0.81
N ASN A 231 -14.13 4.66 0.64
CA ASN A 231 -15.04 5.15 -0.38
C ASN A 231 -14.57 4.83 -1.82
N PHE A 232 -13.25 4.85 -2.05
CA PHE A 232 -12.67 4.46 -3.33
C PHE A 232 -12.91 2.98 -3.62
N LEU A 233 -12.67 2.10 -2.64
CA LEU A 233 -12.87 0.66 -2.77
C LEU A 233 -14.34 0.30 -2.91
N GLU A 234 -15.25 0.92 -2.13
CA GLU A 234 -16.70 0.71 -2.19
C GLU A 234 -17.26 1.10 -3.56
N ARG A 235 -16.92 2.27 -4.07
CA ARG A 235 -17.32 2.70 -5.42
C ARG A 235 -16.86 1.73 -6.50
N SER A 236 -15.67 1.18 -6.36
CA SER A 236 -15.15 0.18 -7.30
C SER A 236 -16.00 -1.10 -7.27
N VAL A 237 -16.44 -1.55 -6.09
CA VAL A 237 -17.34 -2.71 -5.95
C VAL A 237 -18.72 -2.42 -6.54
N GLU A 238 -19.31 -1.27 -6.25
CA GLU A 238 -20.62 -0.87 -6.77
C GLU A 238 -20.64 -0.80 -8.30
N ASN A 239 -19.61 -0.22 -8.90
CA ASN A 239 -19.43 -0.17 -10.35
C ASN A 239 -19.24 -1.56 -10.96
N ASN A 240 -18.76 -2.51 -10.18
CA ASN A 240 -18.61 -3.90 -10.61
C ASN A 240 -19.91 -4.69 -10.58
N GLN A 241 -20.92 -4.24 -9.85
CA GLN A 241 -22.23 -4.92 -9.74
C GLN A 241 -23.25 -4.44 -10.79
N LYS A 242 -23.01 -3.28 -11.40
CA LYS A 242 -23.80 -2.76 -12.55
C LYS A 242 -23.30 -3.36 -13.87
#